data_046c4bcdb5dab41d0f6d76877467d64c
#
_entry.id   046c4bcdb5dab41d0f6d76877467d64c
#
_cell.length_a   1.000
_cell.length_b   1.000
_cell.length_c   1.000
_cell.angle_alpha   90.00
_cell.angle_beta   90.00
_cell.angle_gamma   90.00
#
_symmetry.space_group_name_H-M   'P 1'
#
loop_
_entity.id
_entity.type
_entity.pdbx_description
1 polymer ?
#
loop_
_entity_poly.entity_id
_entity_poly.type
_entity_poly.pdbx_seq_one_letter_code
_entity_poly.pdbx_strand_id
1 'polypeptide(L)'
;MKTLALISTLLFSSFCVGFAKPLDVFFGTGGRGADGIYHATFNPDNGKFTPSKLAAKIGSPGFLTLHPNGKILYSVGRWDGGTGAVGYQVSGDELKEFTRMACPDGGGCHIAVHPSGKFLLTAQYGGGSVALFPLDSSGKLGEPTVTEHEGGSKVVERRQQSPHPHWTGFSPDGKYALVPDLGLDQIVIYK
;
A
#
# COMPACT_ATOMS: atom_id res chain seq x y z
N MET A 1 -30.56 28.51 67.01
CA MET A 1 -30.68 27.45 66.00
C MET A 1 -30.22 28.03 64.65
N LYS A 2 -29.05 27.63 64.13
CA LYS A 2 -28.52 28.05 62.85
C LYS A 2 -28.75 26.93 61.82
N THR A 3 -29.60 27.19 60.84
CA THR A 3 -29.93 26.27 59.77
C THR A 3 -28.82 26.30 58.73
N LEU A 4 -28.13 25.18 58.55
CA LEU A 4 -27.08 24.99 57.53
C LEU A 4 -27.77 24.52 56.22
N ALA A 5 -27.74 25.36 55.20
CA ALA A 5 -28.21 24.99 53.87
C ALA A 5 -27.08 24.29 53.10
N LEU A 6 -27.29 23.01 52.76
CA LEU A 6 -26.38 22.22 51.90
C LEU A 6 -26.70 22.54 50.44
N ILE A 7 -25.80 23.27 49.75
CA ILE A 7 -25.90 23.49 48.32
C ILE A 7 -25.16 22.33 47.64
N SER A 8 -25.93 21.43 47.05
CA SER A 8 -25.40 20.34 46.22
C SER A 8 -25.13 20.87 44.81
N THR A 9 -23.86 21.07 44.46
CA THR A 9 -23.45 21.47 43.11
C THR A 9 -23.38 20.20 42.25
N LEU A 10 -24.37 19.98 41.37
CA LEU A 10 -24.31 18.96 40.32
C LEU A 10 -23.29 19.40 39.27
N LEU A 11 -22.13 18.76 39.23
CA LEU A 11 -21.18 18.84 38.11
C LEU A 11 -21.74 18.07 36.94
N PHE A 12 -22.31 18.74 35.95
CA PHE A 12 -22.59 18.20 34.64
C PHE A 12 -21.25 18.09 33.90
N SER A 13 -20.63 16.93 33.88
CA SER A 13 -19.53 16.61 32.93
C SER A 13 -20.16 16.46 31.55
N SER A 14 -20.02 17.50 30.72
CA SER A 14 -20.33 17.44 29.29
C SER A 14 -19.38 16.45 28.66
N PHE A 15 -19.83 15.22 28.38
CA PHE A 15 -19.17 14.30 27.49
C PHE A 15 -19.24 14.91 26.08
N CYS A 16 -18.16 15.55 25.63
CA CYS A 16 -17.99 15.84 24.20
C CYS A 16 -17.83 14.49 23.49
N VAL A 17 -18.88 13.98 22.89
CA VAL A 17 -18.80 12.90 21.90
C VAL A 17 -18.15 13.52 20.67
N GLY A 18 -16.84 13.39 20.57
CA GLY A 18 -16.12 13.78 19.36
C GLY A 18 -16.49 12.81 18.24
N PHE A 19 -17.12 13.33 17.18
CA PHE A 19 -17.30 12.54 15.95
C PHE A 19 -15.95 12.27 15.31
N ALA A 20 -15.72 11.04 14.90
CA ALA A 20 -14.49 10.67 14.21
C ALA A 20 -14.48 11.33 12.82
N LYS A 21 -13.32 11.87 12.43
CA LYS A 21 -13.17 12.48 11.10
C LYS A 21 -13.32 11.41 10.02
N PRO A 22 -14.12 11.66 8.96
CA PRO A 22 -14.17 10.76 7.80
C PRO A 22 -12.79 10.53 7.20
N LEU A 23 -12.54 9.30 6.72
CA LEU A 23 -11.27 8.85 6.19
C LEU A 23 -11.37 8.68 4.68
N ASP A 24 -10.37 9.18 3.95
CA ASP A 24 -10.21 8.89 2.53
C ASP A 24 -9.64 7.49 2.36
N VAL A 25 -10.28 6.68 1.50
CA VAL A 25 -9.88 5.29 1.24
C VAL A 25 -9.73 5.08 -0.25
N PHE A 26 -8.57 4.58 -0.65
CA PHE A 26 -8.27 4.23 -2.03
C PHE A 26 -8.29 2.72 -2.20
N PHE A 27 -8.94 2.26 -3.27
CA PHE A 27 -9.08 0.85 -3.62
C PHE A 27 -8.32 0.57 -4.90
N GLY A 28 -7.29 -0.26 -4.81
CA GLY A 28 -6.69 -0.87 -5.98
C GLY A 28 -7.60 -1.95 -6.54
N THR A 29 -7.71 -2.03 -7.85
CA THR A 29 -8.59 -2.98 -8.52
C THR A 29 -7.84 -3.88 -9.49
N GLY A 30 -8.43 -5.02 -9.81
CA GLY A 30 -7.90 -5.96 -10.80
C GLY A 30 -9.06 -6.69 -11.48
N GLY A 31 -8.80 -7.19 -12.69
CA GLY A 31 -9.78 -7.97 -13.43
C GLY A 31 -10.55 -7.17 -14.49
N ARG A 32 -11.54 -7.85 -15.11
CA ARG A 32 -12.31 -7.26 -16.21
C ARG A 32 -13.27 -6.19 -15.70
N GLY A 33 -13.30 -5.05 -16.41
CA GLY A 33 -14.21 -3.94 -16.12
C GLY A 33 -13.74 -3.00 -15.02
N ALA A 34 -12.51 -3.17 -14.52
CA ALA A 34 -11.89 -2.24 -13.58
C ALA A 34 -10.98 -1.26 -14.33
N ASP A 35 -11.20 0.06 -14.15
CA ASP A 35 -10.48 1.10 -14.88
C ASP A 35 -9.24 1.62 -14.14
N GLY A 36 -9.09 1.31 -12.85
CA GLY A 36 -7.94 1.83 -12.10
C GLY A 36 -8.11 1.83 -10.59
N ILE A 37 -7.63 2.90 -9.97
CA ILE A 37 -7.74 3.15 -8.53
C ILE A 37 -9.00 3.95 -8.27
N TYR A 38 -9.83 3.49 -7.31
CA TYR A 38 -11.05 4.18 -6.91
C TYR A 38 -10.89 4.78 -5.53
N HIS A 39 -11.61 5.86 -5.28
CA HIS A 39 -11.70 6.53 -3.98
C HIS A 39 -13.12 6.45 -3.42
N ALA A 40 -13.24 6.30 -2.12
CA ALA A 40 -14.46 6.56 -1.35
C ALA A 40 -14.11 7.11 0.03
N THR A 41 -15.03 7.81 0.65
CA THR A 41 -14.87 8.29 2.02
C THR A 41 -15.54 7.31 2.97
N PHE A 42 -14.82 6.87 3.99
CA PHE A 42 -15.33 6.03 5.07
C PHE A 42 -15.72 6.88 6.26
N ASN A 43 -16.93 6.70 6.77
CA ASN A 43 -17.39 7.32 8.00
C ASN A 43 -17.28 6.29 9.15
N PRO A 44 -16.31 6.47 10.08
CA PRO A 44 -16.11 5.52 11.17
C PRO A 44 -17.23 5.51 12.22
N ASP A 45 -18.03 6.60 12.34
CA ASP A 45 -19.12 6.66 13.31
C ASP A 45 -20.29 5.73 12.95
N ASN A 46 -20.51 5.47 11.66
CA ASN A 46 -21.60 4.62 11.18
C ASN A 46 -21.16 3.43 10.31
N GLY A 47 -19.85 3.28 10.07
CA GLY A 47 -19.27 2.18 9.28
C GLY A 47 -19.61 2.20 7.79
N LYS A 48 -20.02 3.34 7.22
CA LYS A 48 -20.47 3.44 5.83
C LYS A 48 -19.44 4.12 4.93
N PHE A 49 -19.43 3.68 3.67
CA PHE A 49 -18.70 4.34 2.58
C PHE A 49 -19.64 5.20 1.73
N THR A 50 -19.10 6.26 1.17
CA THR A 50 -19.72 6.97 0.04
C THR A 50 -19.65 6.10 -1.22
N PRO A 51 -20.43 6.37 -2.28
CA PRO A 51 -20.22 5.79 -3.59
C PRO A 51 -18.77 6.01 -4.06
N SER A 52 -18.14 4.95 -4.58
CA SER A 52 -16.77 5.05 -5.10
C SER A 52 -16.71 5.81 -6.40
N LYS A 53 -15.60 6.56 -6.60
CA LYS A 53 -15.28 7.29 -7.82
C LYS A 53 -13.92 6.86 -8.34
N LEU A 54 -13.71 6.89 -9.66
CA LEU A 54 -12.40 6.66 -10.25
C LEU A 54 -11.46 7.82 -9.89
N ALA A 55 -10.38 7.53 -9.17
CA ALA A 55 -9.38 8.50 -8.74
C ALA A 55 -8.17 8.55 -9.69
N ALA A 56 -7.78 7.40 -10.27
CA ALA A 56 -6.72 7.34 -11.29
C ALA A 56 -6.93 6.16 -12.24
N LYS A 57 -6.66 6.39 -13.53
CA LYS A 57 -6.74 5.37 -14.60
C LYS A 57 -5.42 4.64 -14.71
N ILE A 58 -5.40 3.32 -14.45
CA ILE A 58 -4.23 2.45 -14.56
C ILE A 58 -4.68 0.99 -14.63
N GLY A 59 -4.00 0.18 -15.42
CA GLY A 59 -4.30 -1.25 -15.50
C GLY A 59 -3.79 -2.03 -14.30
N SER A 60 -4.62 -2.90 -13.73
CA SER A 60 -4.26 -3.87 -12.67
C SER A 60 -3.52 -3.28 -11.45
N PRO A 61 -3.98 -2.18 -10.83
CA PRO A 61 -3.39 -1.66 -9.61
C PRO A 61 -3.77 -2.53 -8.40
N GLY A 62 -3.34 -3.80 -8.40
CA GLY A 62 -3.77 -4.81 -7.43
C GLY A 62 -3.31 -4.55 -6.01
N PHE A 63 -2.27 -3.75 -5.80
CA PHE A 63 -1.78 -3.36 -4.48
C PHE A 63 -1.33 -1.90 -4.43
N LEU A 64 -1.61 -1.26 -3.28
CA LEU A 64 -1.33 0.15 -3.02
C LEU A 64 -0.53 0.29 -1.73
N THR A 65 0.31 1.32 -1.67
CA THR A 65 1.02 1.71 -0.44
C THR A 65 1.18 3.22 -0.35
N LEU A 66 1.07 3.78 0.86
CA LEU A 66 1.33 5.20 1.10
C LEU A 66 2.81 5.42 1.45
N HIS A 67 3.37 6.49 0.94
CA HIS A 67 4.64 7.01 1.41
C HIS A 67 4.50 7.47 2.88
N PRO A 68 5.53 7.34 3.75
CA PRO A 68 5.47 7.76 5.15
C PRO A 68 5.06 9.22 5.37
N ASN A 69 5.26 10.11 4.37
CA ASN A 69 4.80 11.51 4.45
C ASN A 69 3.28 11.70 4.28
N GLY A 70 2.53 10.63 3.95
CA GLY A 70 1.08 10.65 3.76
C GLY A 70 0.57 11.41 2.52
N LYS A 71 1.47 11.88 1.63
CA LYS A 71 1.11 12.73 0.48
C LYS A 71 1.27 12.04 -0.87
N ILE A 72 1.84 10.84 -0.89
CA ILE A 72 2.11 10.09 -2.11
C ILE A 72 1.55 8.68 -1.95
N LEU A 73 0.78 8.24 -2.92
CA LEU A 73 0.32 6.87 -3.05
C LEU A 73 1.12 6.20 -4.17
N TYR A 74 1.62 4.99 -3.94
CA TYR A 74 2.20 4.15 -4.98
C TYR A 74 1.32 2.95 -5.24
N SER A 75 1.30 2.50 -6.49
CA SER A 75 0.68 1.25 -6.91
C SER A 75 1.61 0.41 -7.76
N VAL A 76 1.43 -0.89 -7.75
CA VAL A 76 1.78 -1.69 -8.91
C VAL A 76 0.83 -1.31 -10.05
N GLY A 77 1.24 -1.47 -11.30
CA GLY A 77 0.37 -1.11 -12.41
C GLY A 77 0.85 -1.59 -13.77
N ARG A 78 -0.09 -1.58 -14.72
CA ARG A 78 0.17 -1.88 -16.13
C ARG A 78 -0.31 -0.71 -16.98
N TRP A 79 0.50 -0.34 -17.96
CA TRP A 79 0.18 0.69 -18.92
C TRP A 79 0.60 0.25 -20.33
N ASP A 80 0.27 1.03 -21.33
CA ASP A 80 0.71 0.75 -22.69
C ASP A 80 2.24 0.83 -22.77
N GLY A 81 2.86 -0.28 -23.14
CA GLY A 81 4.32 -0.43 -23.20
C GLY A 81 5.03 -0.84 -21.91
N GLY A 82 4.32 -1.13 -20.79
CA GLY A 82 5.04 -1.59 -19.58
C GLY A 82 4.21 -1.97 -18.37
N THR A 83 4.89 -2.55 -17.42
CA THR A 83 4.39 -2.84 -16.07
C THR A 83 5.44 -2.44 -15.04
N GLY A 84 5.03 -2.06 -13.84
CA GLY A 84 5.97 -1.69 -12.77
C GLY A 84 5.29 -0.93 -11.64
N ALA A 85 5.98 0.08 -11.12
CA ALA A 85 5.49 0.95 -10.07
C ALA A 85 5.05 2.32 -10.62
N VAL A 86 3.97 2.87 -10.05
CA VAL A 86 3.43 4.18 -10.40
C VAL A 86 3.22 4.98 -9.12
N GLY A 87 3.62 6.25 -9.10
CA GLY A 87 3.45 7.15 -7.97
C GLY A 87 2.49 8.31 -8.28
N TYR A 88 1.63 8.60 -7.31
CA TYR A 88 0.59 9.63 -7.40
C TYR A 88 0.71 10.60 -6.24
N GLN A 89 0.60 11.89 -6.51
CA GLN A 89 0.33 12.90 -5.49
C GLN A 89 -1.14 12.79 -5.06
N VAL A 90 -1.38 12.74 -3.75
CA VAL A 90 -2.71 12.64 -3.15
C VAL A 90 -3.21 14.05 -2.84
N SER A 91 -4.39 14.43 -3.35
CA SER A 91 -5.06 15.70 -3.06
C SER A 91 -6.56 15.44 -2.85
N GLY A 92 -6.94 15.16 -1.60
CA GLY A 92 -8.30 14.74 -1.27
C GLY A 92 -8.66 13.43 -1.96
N ASP A 93 -9.69 13.43 -2.80
CA ASP A 93 -10.17 12.28 -3.56
C ASP A 93 -9.49 12.10 -4.93
N GLU A 94 -8.56 12.99 -5.29
CA GLU A 94 -7.83 12.97 -6.55
C GLU A 94 -6.43 12.38 -6.40
N LEU A 95 -6.02 11.60 -7.41
CA LEU A 95 -4.68 11.07 -7.58
C LEU A 95 -4.07 11.61 -8.87
N LYS A 96 -3.02 12.43 -8.73
CA LYS A 96 -2.27 12.96 -9.87
C LYS A 96 -0.98 12.17 -10.06
N GLU A 97 -0.91 11.39 -11.13
CA GLU A 97 0.34 10.71 -11.48
C GLU A 97 1.46 11.71 -11.71
N PHE A 98 2.64 11.45 -11.13
CA PHE A 98 3.85 12.27 -11.31
C PHE A 98 5.11 11.47 -11.61
N THR A 99 5.07 10.15 -11.41
CA THR A 99 6.19 9.26 -11.69
C THR A 99 5.69 7.85 -12.00
N ARG A 100 6.34 7.18 -12.94
CA ARG A 100 6.22 5.74 -13.17
C ARG A 100 7.57 5.18 -13.56
N MET A 101 7.80 3.92 -13.22
CA MET A 101 9.01 3.21 -13.58
C MET A 101 8.68 1.75 -13.90
N ALA A 102 9.12 1.30 -15.07
CA ALA A 102 8.93 -0.07 -15.48
C ALA A 102 9.79 -1.03 -14.66
N CYS A 103 9.29 -2.24 -14.44
CA CYS A 103 10.07 -3.35 -13.92
C CYS A 103 10.33 -4.32 -15.07
N PRO A 104 11.60 -4.62 -15.40
CA PRO A 104 11.94 -5.51 -16.51
C PRO A 104 11.36 -6.92 -16.37
N ASP A 105 11.19 -7.37 -15.13
CA ASP A 105 10.74 -8.72 -14.80
C ASP A 105 9.22 -8.85 -14.59
N GLY A 106 8.47 -7.93 -15.20
CA GLY A 106 7.01 -8.01 -15.22
C GLY A 106 6.29 -7.25 -14.12
N GLY A 107 4.99 -7.51 -14.00
CA GLY A 107 4.11 -6.79 -13.10
C GLY A 107 4.20 -7.27 -11.65
N GLY A 108 4.38 -6.32 -10.73
CA GLY A 108 4.33 -6.59 -9.30
C GLY A 108 2.92 -7.01 -8.86
N CYS A 109 2.86 -7.91 -7.87
CA CYS A 109 1.63 -8.28 -7.16
C CYS A 109 1.53 -7.62 -5.78
N HIS A 110 2.63 -7.12 -5.24
CA HIS A 110 2.70 -6.41 -3.96
C HIS A 110 3.72 -5.27 -4.03
N ILE A 111 3.52 -4.24 -3.21
CA ILE A 111 4.36 -3.05 -3.15
C ILE A 111 4.43 -2.52 -1.71
N ALA A 112 5.61 -2.13 -1.26
CA ALA A 112 5.84 -1.53 0.06
C ALA A 112 6.88 -0.41 -0.01
N VAL A 113 6.65 0.67 0.75
CA VAL A 113 7.63 1.75 0.94
C VAL A 113 8.40 1.50 2.23
N HIS A 114 9.71 1.66 2.17
CA HIS A 114 10.58 1.61 3.35
C HIS A 114 10.21 2.72 4.35
N PRO A 115 10.28 2.49 5.68
CA PRO A 115 9.94 3.50 6.68
C PRO A 115 10.69 4.82 6.53
N SER A 116 11.91 4.83 5.98
CA SER A 116 12.64 6.07 5.68
C SER A 116 12.09 6.88 4.52
N GLY A 117 11.18 6.34 3.71
CA GLY A 117 10.68 6.96 2.48
C GLY A 117 11.69 7.03 1.33
N LYS A 118 12.84 6.34 1.42
CA LYS A 118 13.91 6.41 0.40
C LYS A 118 13.90 5.26 -0.59
N PHE A 119 13.16 4.21 -0.31
CA PHE A 119 13.10 2.99 -1.12
C PHE A 119 11.68 2.46 -1.20
N LEU A 120 11.39 1.84 -2.32
CA LEU A 120 10.15 1.11 -2.57
C LEU A 120 10.52 -0.27 -3.10
N LEU A 121 9.87 -1.31 -2.58
CA LEU A 121 10.10 -2.70 -2.96
C LEU A 121 8.82 -3.28 -3.55
N THR A 122 8.94 -4.03 -4.64
CA THR A 122 7.84 -4.79 -5.26
C THR A 122 8.17 -6.26 -5.34
N ALA A 123 7.16 -7.11 -5.23
CA ALA A 123 7.26 -8.55 -5.45
C ALA A 123 6.67 -8.90 -6.82
N GLN A 124 7.43 -9.60 -7.67
CA GLN A 124 7.04 -10.05 -9.00
C GLN A 124 6.69 -11.54 -8.97
N TYR A 125 5.41 -11.85 -8.77
CA TYR A 125 4.94 -13.23 -8.67
C TYR A 125 5.24 -14.06 -9.92
N GLY A 126 5.01 -13.47 -11.10
CA GLY A 126 5.20 -14.15 -12.37
C GLY A 126 6.66 -14.27 -12.80
N GLY A 127 7.49 -13.32 -12.44
CA GLY A 127 8.91 -13.28 -12.77
C GLY A 127 9.80 -14.02 -11.77
N GLY A 128 9.33 -14.21 -10.54
CA GLY A 128 10.12 -14.89 -9.51
C GLY A 128 11.17 -13.99 -8.86
N SER A 129 10.97 -12.67 -8.86
CA SER A 129 11.95 -11.68 -8.39
C SER A 129 11.36 -10.64 -7.44
N VAL A 130 12.24 -9.81 -6.89
CA VAL A 130 11.89 -8.55 -6.23
C VAL A 130 12.60 -7.40 -6.92
N ALA A 131 11.96 -6.22 -6.94
CA ALA A 131 12.57 -5.01 -7.50
C ALA A 131 12.59 -3.90 -6.46
N LEU A 132 13.78 -3.36 -6.20
CA LEU A 132 14.03 -2.23 -5.30
C LEU A 132 14.18 -0.96 -6.13
N PHE A 133 13.26 -0.02 -5.95
CA PHE A 133 13.29 1.30 -6.56
C PHE A 133 13.80 2.33 -5.56
N PRO A 134 14.88 3.07 -5.84
CA PRO A 134 15.24 4.24 -5.05
C PRO A 134 14.19 5.34 -5.24
N LEU A 135 13.89 6.07 -4.16
CA LEU A 135 13.03 7.24 -4.18
C LEU A 135 13.87 8.50 -3.91
N ASP A 136 13.73 9.51 -4.76
CA ASP A 136 14.35 10.80 -4.51
C ASP A 136 13.63 11.59 -3.39
N SER A 137 14.11 12.77 -3.05
CA SER A 137 13.52 13.61 -2.00
C SER A 137 12.10 14.08 -2.30
N SER A 138 11.65 14.03 -3.54
CA SER A 138 10.28 14.33 -3.96
C SER A 138 9.38 13.08 -3.99
N GLY A 139 9.95 11.89 -3.78
CA GLY A 139 9.27 10.59 -3.89
C GLY A 139 9.21 10.06 -5.32
N LYS A 140 9.98 10.61 -6.25
CA LYS A 140 10.04 10.12 -7.62
C LYS A 140 10.83 8.81 -7.69
N LEU A 141 10.30 7.85 -8.46
CA LEU A 141 10.92 6.55 -8.69
C LEU A 141 12.19 6.67 -9.55
N GLY A 142 13.28 6.07 -9.10
CA GLY A 142 14.48 5.82 -9.88
C GLY A 142 14.50 4.42 -10.48
N GLU A 143 15.54 4.11 -11.27
CA GLU A 143 15.74 2.81 -11.90
C GLU A 143 15.82 1.68 -10.86
N PRO A 144 15.08 0.58 -11.04
CA PRO A 144 15.07 -0.52 -10.08
C PRO A 144 16.32 -1.40 -10.18
N THR A 145 16.73 -1.92 -9.02
CA THR A 145 17.58 -3.11 -8.95
C THR A 145 16.68 -4.32 -8.77
N VAL A 146 16.78 -5.29 -9.70
CA VAL A 146 16.04 -6.55 -9.66
C VAL A 146 16.91 -7.64 -9.06
N THR A 147 16.35 -8.40 -8.11
CA THR A 147 16.97 -9.58 -7.53
C THR A 147 16.09 -10.79 -7.82
N GLU A 148 16.59 -11.72 -8.62
CA GLU A 148 15.89 -12.95 -8.94
C GLU A 148 16.03 -13.95 -7.77
N HIS A 149 14.95 -14.68 -7.48
CA HIS A 149 14.99 -15.86 -6.63
C HIS A 149 15.23 -17.08 -7.51
N GLU A 150 15.87 -18.09 -6.95
CA GLU A 150 16.21 -19.32 -7.67
C GLU A 150 15.65 -20.56 -6.98
N GLY A 151 15.29 -21.56 -7.76
CA GLY A 151 14.85 -22.86 -7.28
C GLY A 151 13.34 -23.05 -7.29
N GLY A 152 12.87 -23.87 -6.36
CA GLY A 152 11.47 -24.24 -6.15
C GLY A 152 11.40 -25.40 -5.17
N SER A 153 10.54 -25.33 -4.18
CA SER A 153 10.43 -26.35 -3.11
C SER A 153 9.80 -27.66 -3.60
N LYS A 154 8.94 -27.59 -4.64
CA LYS A 154 8.20 -28.71 -5.24
C LYS A 154 7.28 -29.46 -4.27
N VAL A 155 7.03 -28.94 -3.07
CA VAL A 155 6.12 -29.54 -2.09
C VAL A 155 4.70 -29.57 -2.64
N VAL A 156 4.27 -28.51 -3.29
CA VAL A 156 3.02 -28.45 -4.07
C VAL A 156 3.37 -28.38 -5.55
N GLU A 157 3.36 -29.52 -6.23
CA GLU A 157 3.91 -29.73 -7.57
C GLU A 157 3.48 -28.67 -8.60
N ARG A 158 2.20 -28.29 -8.63
CA ARG A 158 1.66 -27.32 -9.59
C ARG A 158 1.92 -25.84 -9.25
N ARG A 159 2.45 -25.55 -8.06
CA ARG A 159 2.58 -24.19 -7.54
C ARG A 159 4.01 -23.79 -7.17
N GLN A 160 4.91 -24.77 -7.01
CA GLN A 160 6.24 -24.56 -6.43
C GLN A 160 7.36 -25.09 -7.30
N GLN A 161 7.18 -25.03 -8.63
CA GLN A 161 8.24 -25.42 -9.60
C GLN A 161 9.30 -24.32 -9.76
N SER A 162 8.93 -23.08 -9.52
CA SER A 162 9.77 -21.89 -9.61
C SER A 162 9.41 -20.89 -8.50
N PRO A 163 10.25 -19.87 -8.24
CA PRO A 163 9.96 -18.83 -7.25
C PRO A 163 8.68 -18.05 -7.59
N HIS A 164 7.94 -17.65 -6.57
CA HIS A 164 6.74 -16.83 -6.66
C HIS A 164 6.63 -15.90 -5.45
N PRO A 165 7.47 -14.84 -5.37
CA PRO A 165 7.34 -13.81 -4.34
C PRO A 165 5.94 -13.19 -4.38
N HIS A 166 5.22 -13.19 -3.26
CA HIS A 166 3.83 -12.75 -3.24
C HIS A 166 3.57 -11.55 -2.33
N TRP A 167 4.47 -11.27 -1.43
CA TRP A 167 4.40 -10.13 -0.53
C TRP A 167 5.80 -9.57 -0.32
N THR A 168 5.87 -8.31 0.08
CA THR A 168 7.11 -7.67 0.50
C THR A 168 6.81 -6.65 1.60
N GLY A 169 7.71 -6.51 2.56
CA GLY A 169 7.60 -5.53 3.63
C GLY A 169 8.91 -5.36 4.36
N PHE A 170 8.94 -4.38 5.24
CA PHE A 170 10.14 -4.03 6.00
C PHE A 170 9.92 -4.29 7.48
N SER A 171 11.00 -4.66 8.19
CA SER A 171 10.98 -4.69 9.65
C SER A 171 10.68 -3.30 10.22
N PRO A 172 10.10 -3.18 11.43
CA PRO A 172 9.77 -1.88 12.02
C PRO A 172 10.96 -0.93 12.16
N ASP A 173 12.17 -1.47 12.33
CA ASP A 173 13.41 -0.70 12.42
C ASP A 173 14.04 -0.41 11.04
N GLY A 174 13.43 -0.89 9.96
CA GLY A 174 13.86 -0.69 8.59
C GLY A 174 15.13 -1.44 8.19
N LYS A 175 15.66 -2.34 9.02
CA LYS A 175 16.94 -3.02 8.73
C LYS A 175 16.80 -4.23 7.82
N TYR A 176 15.61 -4.79 7.74
CA TYR A 176 15.35 -6.01 6.97
C TYR A 176 14.16 -5.82 6.06
N ALA A 177 14.24 -6.39 4.86
CA ALA A 177 13.08 -6.63 4.02
C ALA A 177 12.74 -8.13 4.07
N LEU A 178 11.44 -8.44 4.20
CA LEU A 178 10.91 -9.80 4.27
C LEU A 178 10.08 -10.05 3.03
N VAL A 179 10.33 -11.17 2.36
CA VAL A 179 9.66 -11.55 1.12
C VAL A 179 9.22 -13.01 1.22
N PRO A 180 7.96 -13.27 1.61
CA PRO A 180 7.37 -14.59 1.48
C PRO A 180 7.32 -15.02 0.01
N ASP A 181 7.94 -16.15 -0.29
CA ASP A 181 7.98 -16.75 -1.60
C ASP A 181 7.25 -18.08 -1.59
N LEU A 182 6.11 -18.13 -2.28
CA LEU A 182 5.29 -19.32 -2.37
C LEU A 182 6.03 -20.48 -3.05
N GLY A 183 6.79 -20.18 -4.11
CA GLY A 183 7.48 -21.20 -4.90
C GLY A 183 8.62 -21.85 -4.15
N LEU A 184 9.31 -21.08 -3.32
CA LEU A 184 10.41 -21.56 -2.48
C LEU A 184 9.95 -22.22 -1.18
N ASP A 185 8.70 -21.98 -0.76
CA ASP A 185 8.18 -22.34 0.57
C ASP A 185 9.00 -21.70 1.72
N GLN A 186 9.41 -20.44 1.50
CA GLN A 186 10.33 -19.71 2.39
C GLN A 186 9.92 -18.25 2.55
N ILE A 187 10.44 -17.62 3.60
CA ILE A 187 10.52 -16.17 3.72
C ILE A 187 11.98 -15.77 3.46
N VAL A 188 12.23 -15.13 2.33
CA VAL A 188 13.56 -14.59 2.02
C VAL A 188 13.74 -13.28 2.78
N ILE A 189 14.90 -13.13 3.45
CA ILE A 189 15.21 -11.96 4.27
C ILE A 189 16.42 -11.25 3.67
N TYR A 190 16.24 -9.97 3.36
CA TYR A 190 17.30 -9.07 2.90
C TYR A 190 17.69 -8.09 4.01
N LYS A 191 18.99 -7.74 4.05
CA LYS A 191 19.56 -6.80 5.02
C LYS A 191 20.05 -5.55 4.32
#